data_b2163b465222573cb93e3416bcc72f26
#
_entry.id   b2163b465222573cb93e3416bcc72f26
#
_cell.length_a   1.000
_cell.length_b   1.000
_cell.length_c   1.000
_cell.angle_alpha   90.00
_cell.angle_beta   90.00
_cell.angle_gamma   90.00
#
_symmetry.space_group_name_H-M   'P 1'
#
loop_
_entity.id
_entity.type
_entity.pdbx_description
1 polymer ?
#
loop_
_entity_poly.entity_id
_entity_poly.type
_entity_poly.pdbx_seq_one_letter_code
_entity_poly.pdbx_strand_id
1 'polypeptide(L)'
;MNASLRWLNDFLGREASADEVRDVLTARAATVESVTPVRADLAEIVIGRVVEAGRHPDAEKLWLTKVDAGSGELLQVVCGAPHVEVGTSYPVAPVGATRPGGVTIEKKKIRGQLSNGMLCSAR
;
A
#
# COMPACT_ATOMS: atom_id res chain seq x y z
N MET A 1 -15.67 -12.88 -21.68
CA MET A 1 -14.61 -11.89 -21.98
C MET A 1 -14.39 -11.03 -20.75
N ASN A 2 -13.16 -10.79 -20.40
CA ASN A 2 -12.80 -9.94 -19.26
C ASN A 2 -12.18 -8.63 -19.77
N ALA A 3 -12.53 -7.51 -19.14
CA ALA A 3 -11.96 -6.20 -19.43
C ALA A 3 -11.41 -5.58 -18.13
N SER A 4 -10.26 -4.92 -18.23
CA SER A 4 -9.68 -4.17 -17.13
C SER A 4 -10.26 -2.76 -17.12
N LEU A 5 -10.78 -2.32 -15.96
CA LEU A 5 -11.27 -0.95 -15.79
C LEU A 5 -10.17 0.09 -16.08
N ARG A 6 -8.94 -0.20 -15.67
CA ARG A 6 -7.80 0.67 -15.96
C ARG A 6 -7.59 0.85 -17.46
N TRP A 7 -7.61 -0.22 -18.22
CA TRP A 7 -7.51 -0.14 -19.69
C TRP A 7 -8.66 0.63 -20.31
N LEU A 8 -9.89 0.39 -19.85
CA LEU A 8 -11.04 1.14 -20.34
C LEU A 8 -10.87 2.64 -20.09
N ASN A 9 -10.40 3.03 -18.92
CA ASN A 9 -10.14 4.43 -18.56
C ASN A 9 -9.02 5.06 -19.43
N ASP A 10 -7.96 4.30 -19.74
CA ASP A 10 -6.90 4.76 -20.64
C ASP A 10 -7.45 5.09 -22.04
N PHE A 11 -8.38 4.28 -22.56
CA PHE A 11 -9.04 4.55 -23.85
C PHE A 11 -10.10 5.66 -23.78
N LEU A 12 -10.79 5.79 -22.65
CA LEU A 12 -11.80 6.84 -22.47
C LEU A 12 -11.19 8.23 -22.30
N GLY A 13 -9.91 8.31 -21.92
CA GLY A 13 -9.24 9.57 -21.61
C GLY A 13 -9.79 10.27 -20.35
N ARG A 14 -10.53 9.55 -19.52
CA ARG A 14 -11.08 10.00 -18.24
C ARG A 14 -11.23 8.82 -17.27
N GLU A 15 -11.32 9.11 -16.00
CA GLU A 15 -11.66 8.12 -14.99
C GLU A 15 -13.18 7.90 -14.92
N ALA A 16 -13.61 6.68 -15.15
CA ALA A 16 -14.96 6.20 -14.90
C ALA A 16 -14.91 5.16 -13.78
N SER A 17 -15.93 5.14 -12.93
CA SER A 17 -16.05 4.14 -11.89
C SER A 17 -16.46 2.77 -12.45
N ALA A 18 -16.20 1.70 -11.69
CA ALA A 18 -16.62 0.36 -12.09
C ALA A 18 -18.14 0.24 -12.26
N ASP A 19 -18.91 0.92 -11.39
CA ASP A 19 -20.36 0.92 -11.46
C ASP A 19 -20.87 1.67 -12.69
N GLU A 20 -20.30 2.83 -13.01
CA GLU A 20 -20.64 3.58 -14.23
C GLU A 20 -20.38 2.73 -15.48
N VAL A 21 -19.21 2.10 -15.57
CA VAL A 21 -18.86 1.25 -16.71
C VAL A 21 -19.77 0.04 -16.80
N ARG A 22 -20.07 -0.63 -15.69
CA ARG A 22 -21.01 -1.75 -15.64
C ARG A 22 -22.38 -1.35 -16.19
N ASP A 23 -22.93 -0.24 -15.70
CA ASP A 23 -24.29 0.19 -16.05
C ASP A 23 -24.39 0.61 -17.52
N VAL A 24 -23.40 1.35 -18.03
CA VAL A 24 -23.37 1.77 -19.44
C VAL A 24 -23.18 0.58 -20.37
N LEU A 25 -22.24 -0.32 -20.06
CA LEU A 25 -22.03 -1.51 -20.90
C LEU A 25 -23.25 -2.41 -20.91
N THR A 26 -23.86 -2.66 -19.76
CA THR A 26 -25.06 -3.50 -19.64
C THR A 26 -26.24 -2.92 -20.42
N ALA A 27 -26.42 -1.59 -20.37
CA ALA A 27 -27.54 -0.93 -21.05
C ALA A 27 -27.34 -0.80 -22.57
N ARG A 28 -26.11 -0.75 -23.07
CA ARG A 28 -25.84 -0.33 -24.46
C ARG A 28 -25.03 -1.31 -25.29
N ALA A 29 -24.35 -2.25 -24.70
CA ALA A 29 -23.45 -3.15 -25.43
C ALA A 29 -23.65 -4.62 -25.05
N ALA A 30 -23.23 -5.01 -23.84
CA ALA A 30 -23.29 -6.38 -23.37
C ALA A 30 -23.43 -6.41 -21.85
N THR A 31 -24.19 -7.36 -21.33
CA THR A 31 -24.38 -7.52 -19.89
C THR A 31 -23.06 -7.78 -19.18
N VAL A 32 -22.78 -6.99 -18.16
CA VAL A 32 -21.67 -7.24 -17.23
C VAL A 32 -22.15 -8.20 -16.14
N GLU A 33 -21.66 -9.41 -16.16
CA GLU A 33 -22.07 -10.48 -15.24
C GLU A 33 -21.46 -10.30 -13.84
N SER A 34 -20.22 -9.79 -13.77
CA SER A 34 -19.53 -9.57 -12.50
C SER A 34 -18.50 -8.45 -12.58
N VAL A 35 -18.25 -7.82 -11.46
CA VAL A 35 -17.15 -6.88 -11.24
C VAL A 35 -16.33 -7.41 -10.08
N THR A 36 -15.06 -7.70 -10.34
CA THR A 36 -14.15 -8.28 -9.33
C THR A 36 -13.00 -7.32 -9.05
N PRO A 37 -12.89 -6.78 -7.85
CA PRO A 37 -11.72 -5.99 -7.47
C PRO A 37 -10.48 -6.88 -7.38
N VAL A 38 -9.40 -6.46 -8.06
CA VAL A 38 -8.11 -7.17 -8.01
C VAL A 38 -7.32 -6.70 -6.80
N ARG A 39 -6.95 -7.63 -5.93
CA ARG A 39 -6.13 -7.36 -4.74
C ARG A 39 -6.72 -6.25 -3.85
N ALA A 40 -8.01 -6.34 -3.56
CA ALA A 40 -8.68 -5.44 -2.60
C ALA A 40 -8.01 -5.48 -1.21
N ASP A 41 -7.35 -6.60 -0.88
CA ASP A 41 -6.56 -6.81 0.32
C ASP A 41 -5.32 -5.89 0.44
N LEU A 42 -4.94 -5.22 -0.64
CA LEU A 42 -3.85 -4.24 -0.68
C LEU A 42 -4.32 -2.78 -0.68
N ALA A 43 -5.63 -2.52 -0.62
CA ALA A 43 -6.18 -1.16 -0.74
C ALA A 43 -5.65 -0.17 0.31
N GLU A 44 -5.27 -0.68 1.49
CA GLU A 44 -4.74 0.12 2.59
C GLU A 44 -3.21 0.19 2.62
N ILE A 45 -2.54 -0.50 1.69
CA ILE A 45 -1.09 -0.46 1.54
C ILE A 45 -0.72 0.69 0.59
N VAL A 46 0.15 1.55 1.03
CA VAL A 46 0.63 2.70 0.25
C VAL A 46 2.10 2.52 -0.13
N ILE A 47 2.54 3.22 -1.16
CA ILE A 47 3.96 3.29 -1.48
C ILE A 47 4.56 4.48 -0.72
N GLY A 48 5.54 4.20 0.11
CA GLY A 48 6.28 5.22 0.86
C GLY A 48 7.75 5.24 0.47
N ARG A 49 8.33 6.43 0.43
CA ARG A 49 9.75 6.63 0.17
C ARG A 49 10.51 6.75 1.48
N VAL A 50 11.57 5.97 1.63
CA VAL A 50 12.48 6.09 2.77
C VAL A 50 13.33 7.34 2.61
N VAL A 51 13.18 8.30 3.52
CA VAL A 51 13.97 9.55 3.52
C VAL A 51 15.15 9.50 4.47
N GLU A 52 15.03 8.73 5.55
CA GLU A 52 16.13 8.47 6.50
C GLU A 52 16.11 7.00 6.92
N ALA A 53 17.28 6.40 7.05
CA ALA A 53 17.45 5.06 7.58
C ALA A 53 18.71 5.01 8.45
N GLY A 54 18.59 4.45 9.65
CA GLY A 54 19.69 4.23 10.59
C GLY A 54 19.53 2.90 11.30
N ARG A 55 20.61 2.43 11.92
CA ARG A 55 20.54 1.23 12.76
C ARG A 55 19.78 1.54 14.05
N HIS A 56 19.00 0.59 14.51
CA HIS A 56 18.30 0.71 15.79
C HIS A 56 19.33 0.71 16.95
N PRO A 57 19.23 1.64 17.91
CA PRO A 57 20.24 1.77 18.99
C PRO A 57 20.35 0.51 19.86
N ASP A 58 19.24 -0.21 20.07
CA ASP A 58 19.18 -1.38 20.95
C ASP A 58 18.98 -2.70 20.21
N ALA A 59 19.15 -2.71 18.86
CA ALA A 59 18.94 -3.93 18.08
C ALA A 59 19.70 -3.88 16.74
N GLU A 60 20.83 -4.57 16.67
CA GLU A 60 21.71 -4.61 15.48
C GLU A 60 21.03 -5.07 14.18
N LYS A 61 19.97 -5.90 14.29
CA LYS A 61 19.23 -6.45 13.15
C LYS A 61 18.04 -5.58 12.72
N LEU A 62 17.77 -4.48 13.41
CA LEU A 62 16.64 -3.61 13.09
C LEU A 62 17.13 -2.27 12.52
N TRP A 63 16.30 -1.72 11.63
CA TRP A 63 16.47 -0.39 11.10
C TRP A 63 15.41 0.53 11.66
N LEU A 64 15.82 1.73 12.02
CA LEU A 64 14.92 2.84 12.31
C LEU A 64 14.83 3.71 11.07
N THR A 65 13.66 3.79 10.48
CA THR A 65 13.44 4.50 9.23
C THR A 65 12.43 5.61 9.38
N LYS A 66 12.60 6.68 8.59
CA LYS A 66 11.57 7.69 8.36
C LYS A 66 11.09 7.58 6.94
N VAL A 67 9.79 7.45 6.77
CA VAL A 67 9.14 7.16 5.50
C VAL A 67 8.13 8.24 5.18
N ASP A 68 8.23 8.80 3.99
CA ASP A 68 7.21 9.67 3.42
C ASP A 68 6.19 8.80 2.67
N ALA A 69 4.99 8.73 3.22
CA ALA A 69 3.85 7.99 2.65
C ALA A 69 2.83 8.91 1.96
N GLY A 70 3.20 10.18 1.71
CA GLY A 70 2.33 11.14 1.05
C GLY A 70 1.28 11.80 1.96
N SER A 71 1.31 11.53 3.27
CA SER A 71 0.39 12.12 4.24
C SER A 71 0.82 13.52 4.73
N GLY A 72 1.98 14.02 4.28
CA GLY A 72 2.57 15.28 4.74
C GLY A 72 3.41 15.15 6.01
N GLU A 73 3.33 14.04 6.70
CA GLU A 73 4.15 13.73 7.89
C GLU A 73 5.01 12.50 7.63
N LEU A 74 6.24 12.53 8.16
CA LEU A 74 7.14 11.38 8.08
C LEU A 74 6.73 10.34 9.12
N LEU A 75 6.53 9.11 8.65
CA LEU A 75 6.25 7.97 9.52
C LEU A 75 7.55 7.35 10.00
N GLN A 76 7.73 7.28 11.33
CA GLN A 76 8.81 6.49 11.91
C GLN A 76 8.40 5.02 11.89
N VAL A 77 9.21 4.18 11.25
CA VAL A 77 8.96 2.74 11.12
C VAL A 77 10.20 1.96 11.52
N VAL A 78 10.01 0.99 12.40
CA VAL A 78 11.06 0.02 12.76
C VAL A 78 10.94 -1.18 11.82
N CYS A 79 12.00 -1.48 11.09
CA CYS A 79 12.04 -2.52 10.06
C CYS A 79 13.11 -3.56 10.35
N GLY A 80 12.75 -4.84 10.19
CA GLY A 80 13.66 -5.98 10.34
C GLY A 80 14.21 -6.50 8.99
N ALA A 81 14.03 -5.77 7.89
CA ALA A 81 14.58 -6.18 6.60
C ALA A 81 16.11 -6.13 6.60
N PRO A 82 16.79 -7.04 5.90
CA PRO A 82 18.25 -7.09 5.87
C PRO A 82 18.87 -5.84 5.24
N HIS A 83 18.17 -5.24 4.28
CA HIS A 83 18.61 -4.02 3.59
C HIS A 83 17.45 -3.04 3.48
N VAL A 84 17.70 -1.80 3.88
CA VAL A 84 16.82 -0.65 3.66
C VAL A 84 17.67 0.49 3.11
N GLU A 85 17.31 0.98 1.94
CA GLU A 85 18.06 2.03 1.25
C GLU A 85 17.29 3.35 1.28
N VAL A 86 17.99 4.42 1.64
CA VAL A 86 17.44 5.79 1.58
C VAL A 86 17.19 6.18 0.11
N GLY A 87 16.06 6.83 -0.14
CA GLY A 87 15.63 7.22 -1.48
C GLY A 87 14.84 6.16 -2.23
N THR A 88 14.81 4.92 -1.73
CA THR A 88 14.03 3.82 -2.32
C THR A 88 12.60 3.82 -1.79
N SER A 89 11.67 3.41 -2.64
CA SER A 89 10.25 3.29 -2.30
C SER A 89 9.90 1.86 -1.96
N TYR A 90 9.13 1.70 -0.88
CA TYR A 90 8.67 0.41 -0.38
C TYR A 90 7.16 0.44 -0.14
N PRO A 91 6.48 -0.71 -0.24
CA PRO A 91 5.12 -0.83 0.26
C PRO A 91 5.08 -0.63 1.79
N VAL A 92 4.20 0.23 2.24
CA VAL A 92 4.04 0.61 3.64
C VAL A 92 2.62 0.33 4.09
N ALA A 93 2.48 -0.40 5.17
CA ALA A 93 1.22 -0.53 5.87
C ALA A 93 1.19 0.49 7.03
N PRO A 94 0.42 1.59 6.91
CA PRO A 94 0.25 2.54 8.00
C PRO A 94 -0.52 1.92 9.17
N VAL A 95 -0.53 2.62 10.30
CA VAL A 95 -1.35 2.22 11.45
C VAL A 95 -2.83 2.21 11.06
N GLY A 96 -3.53 1.15 11.41
CA GLY A 96 -4.93 0.90 11.04
C GLY A 96 -5.10 0.09 9.76
N ALA A 97 -4.08 -0.01 8.91
CA ALA A 97 -4.15 -0.84 7.72
C ALA A 97 -4.14 -2.34 8.07
N THR A 98 -4.93 -3.08 7.32
CA THR A 98 -4.97 -4.55 7.40
C THR A 98 -4.16 -5.13 6.25
N ARG A 99 -3.12 -5.88 6.57
CA ARG A 99 -2.32 -6.56 5.55
C ARG A 99 -2.97 -7.88 5.10
N PRO A 100 -2.59 -8.40 3.94
CA PRO A 100 -2.97 -9.75 3.53
C PRO A 100 -2.71 -10.77 4.64
N GLY A 101 -3.74 -11.58 4.98
CA GLY A 101 -3.71 -12.48 6.12
C GLY A 101 -4.46 -11.97 7.36
N GLY A 102 -5.11 -10.81 7.29
CA GLY A 102 -6.03 -10.31 8.31
C GLY A 102 -5.36 -9.67 9.54
N VAL A 103 -4.06 -9.38 9.48
CA VAL A 103 -3.35 -8.73 10.58
C VAL A 103 -3.42 -7.22 10.42
N THR A 104 -4.06 -6.56 11.37
CA THR A 104 -4.12 -5.08 11.43
C THR A 104 -2.83 -4.53 12.04
N ILE A 105 -2.31 -3.48 11.43
CA ILE A 105 -1.11 -2.81 11.89
C ILE A 105 -1.46 -1.83 13.00
N GLU A 106 -0.89 -2.03 14.15
CA GLU A 106 -1.06 -1.17 15.31
C GLU A 106 0.21 -0.36 15.57
N LYS A 107 0.02 0.79 16.21
CA LYS A 107 1.14 1.58 16.74
C LYS A 107 1.83 0.79 17.85
N LYS A 108 3.07 0.41 17.62
CA LYS A 108 3.80 -0.50 18.53
C LYS A 108 5.16 0.07 18.91
N LYS A 109 5.52 -0.09 20.18
CA LYS A 109 6.88 0.16 20.65
C LYS A 109 7.72 -1.08 20.43
N ILE A 110 8.79 -0.96 19.64
CA ILE A 110 9.71 -2.04 19.34
C ILE A 110 11.07 -1.65 19.91
N ARG A 111 11.50 -2.36 20.94
CA ARG A 111 12.76 -2.09 21.67
C ARG A 111 12.94 -0.61 22.03
N GLY A 112 11.89 0.00 22.60
CA GLY A 112 11.93 1.39 23.04
C GLY A 112 11.60 2.44 21.94
N GLN A 113 11.66 2.07 20.66
CA GLN A 113 11.34 2.96 19.55
C GLN A 113 9.92 2.74 19.03
N LEU A 114 9.23 3.85 18.74
CA LEU A 114 7.86 3.82 18.27
C LEU A 114 7.83 3.53 16.77
N SER A 115 7.02 2.54 16.37
CA SER A 115 6.74 2.23 14.97
C SER A 115 5.31 2.61 14.62
N ASN A 116 5.15 3.52 13.66
CA ASN A 116 3.87 4.02 13.16
C ASN A 116 3.48 3.35 11.83
N GLY A 117 3.77 2.08 11.69
CA GLY A 117 3.48 1.31 10.48
C GLY A 117 4.47 0.16 10.31
N MET A 118 4.40 -0.46 9.16
CA MET A 118 5.29 -1.55 8.76
C MET A 118 5.73 -1.39 7.32
N LEU A 119 7.04 -1.52 7.06
CA LEU A 119 7.56 -1.72 5.71
C LEU A 119 7.31 -3.18 5.32
N CYS A 120 6.63 -3.37 4.21
CA CYS A 120 6.35 -4.68 3.65
C CYS A 120 7.48 -5.11 2.72
N SER A 121 7.89 -6.37 2.79
CA SER A 121 8.86 -6.95 1.86
C SER A 121 8.14 -7.78 0.79
N ALA A 122 8.74 -7.85 -0.38
CA ALA A 122 8.32 -8.79 -1.41
C ALA A 122 8.76 -10.21 -1.02
N ARG A 123 7.93 -10.93 -0.28
CA ARG A 123 8.03 -12.37 -0.07
C ARG A 123 6.71 -13.02 -0.40
#